data_df2e4a120f865f1b722a344784c2f07b
#
_entry.id   df2e4a120f865f1b722a344784c2f07b
#
_cell.length_a   1.000
_cell.length_b   1.000
_cell.length_c   1.000
_cell.angle_alpha   90.00
_cell.angle_beta   90.00
_cell.angle_gamma   90.00
#
_symmetry.space_group_name_H-M   'P 1'
#
loop_
_entity.id
_entity.type
_entity.pdbx_description
1 polymer ?
#
loop_
_entity_poly.entity_id
_entity_poly.type
_entity_poly.pdbx_seq_one_letter_code
_entity_poly.pdbx_strand_id
1 'polypeptide(L)' 'MSKPSPEQPNNPLHGITLKQIVTDLVEHYGWESLARSVPINCFSHDPSIKSSLTFLRKTPWARERVEALYLQMVSEVKE' A
#
# COMPACT_ATOMS: atom_id res chain seq x y z
N MET A 1 -13.65 8.66 -21.73
CA MET A 1 -13.62 8.35 -20.76
C MET A 1 -12.74 7.52 -20.48
N SER A 2 -12.12 7.64 -19.91
CA SER A 2 -11.28 6.82 -19.67
C SER A 2 -11.80 5.74 -19.09
N LYS A 3 -11.70 4.74 -19.60
CA LYS A 3 -12.15 3.72 -19.10
C LYS A 3 -11.23 3.14 -18.21
N PRO A 4 -11.51 2.87 -17.12
CA PRO A 4 -10.61 2.24 -16.25
C PRO A 4 -10.29 0.90 -16.77
N SER A 5 -9.24 0.37 -16.26
CA SER A 5 -8.85 -0.91 -16.61
C SER A 5 -9.95 -1.85 -16.30
N PRO A 6 -10.23 -2.77 -17.13
CA PRO A 6 -11.33 -3.68 -16.89
C PRO A 6 -11.20 -4.45 -15.63
N GLU A 7 -9.99 -4.71 -15.20
CA GLU A 7 -9.85 -5.50 -14.03
C GLU A 7 -10.08 -4.69 -12.79
N GLN A 8 -10.22 -3.39 -12.89
CA GLN A 8 -10.37 -2.59 -11.69
C GLN A 8 -11.40 -1.50 -11.85
N PRO A 9 -12.54 -1.81 -12.35
CA PRO A 9 -13.52 -0.77 -12.62
C PRO A 9 -13.99 -0.06 -11.36
N ASN A 10 -14.02 -0.76 -10.24
CA ASN A 10 -14.48 -0.13 -9.03
C ASN A 10 -13.42 -0.05 -7.97
N ASN A 11 -12.19 -0.25 -8.34
CA ASN A 11 -11.12 -0.29 -7.38
C ASN A 11 -10.72 1.12 -6.97
N PRO A 12 -10.83 1.48 -5.70
CA PRO A 12 -10.46 2.82 -5.28
C PRO A 12 -8.97 3.09 -5.42
N LEU A 13 -8.18 2.09 -5.74
CA LEU A 13 -6.77 2.29 -5.96
C LEU A 13 -6.48 2.69 -7.41
N HIS A 14 -7.51 2.72 -8.24
CA HIS A 14 -7.31 3.12 -9.62
C HIS A 14 -6.78 4.54 -9.65
N GLY A 15 -5.68 4.76 -10.31
CA GLY A 15 -5.10 6.08 -10.41
C GLY A 15 -4.17 6.44 -9.28
N ILE A 16 -4.01 5.58 -8.30
CA ILE A 16 -3.12 5.86 -7.18
C ILE A 16 -1.88 5.00 -7.33
N THR A 17 -0.72 5.62 -7.21
CA THR A 17 0.52 4.87 -7.37
C THR A 17 0.86 4.11 -6.10
N LEU A 18 1.70 3.10 -6.25
CA LEU A 18 2.16 2.34 -5.10
C LEU A 18 2.92 3.25 -4.13
N LYS A 19 3.65 4.22 -4.66
CA LYS A 19 4.36 5.15 -3.81
C LYS A 19 3.40 5.93 -2.93
N GLN A 20 2.28 6.37 -3.50
CA GLN A 20 1.30 7.10 -2.72
C GLN A 20 0.67 6.21 -1.67
N ILE A 21 0.40 4.97 -2.02
CA ILE A 21 -0.18 4.02 -1.07
C ILE A 21 0.73 3.84 0.12
N VAL A 22 2.00 3.59 -0.11
CA VAL A 22 2.94 3.35 0.97
C VAL A 22 3.11 4.61 1.81
N THR A 23 3.23 5.76 1.14
CA THR A 23 3.40 7.02 1.84
C THR A 23 2.22 7.29 2.77
N ASP A 24 1.02 7.11 2.26
CA ASP A 24 -0.18 7.36 3.08
C ASP A 24 -0.26 6.39 4.24
N LEU A 25 0.09 5.15 4.02
CA LEU A 25 0.05 4.16 5.08
C LEU A 25 1.06 4.48 6.17
N VAL A 26 2.24 4.92 5.78
CA VAL A 26 3.26 5.29 6.75
C VAL A 26 2.81 6.49 7.57
N GLU A 27 2.19 7.45 6.91
CA GLU A 27 1.74 8.63 7.62
C GLU A 27 0.59 8.32 8.56
N HIS A 28 -0.23 7.37 8.20
CA HIS A 28 -1.39 7.05 9.01
C HIS A 28 -1.06 6.08 10.14
N TYR A 29 -0.34 5.03 9.83
CA TYR A 29 -0.06 3.98 10.81
C TYR A 29 1.35 4.00 11.38
N GLY A 30 2.31 4.46 10.60
CA GLY A 30 3.72 4.41 11.00
C GLY A 30 4.35 3.09 10.58
N TRP A 31 5.67 3.11 10.50
CA TRP A 31 6.41 1.93 10.06
C TRP A 31 6.20 0.74 10.97
N GLU A 32 6.14 0.99 12.26
CA GLU A 32 6.01 -0.09 13.20
C GLU A 32 4.70 -0.87 13.01
N SER A 33 3.62 -0.15 12.84
CA SER A 33 2.34 -0.79 12.61
C SER A 33 2.30 -1.52 11.27
N LEU A 34 2.92 -0.92 10.26
CA LEU A 34 2.99 -1.57 8.97
C LEU A 34 3.77 -2.88 9.06
N ALA A 35 4.85 -2.90 9.83
CA ALA A 35 5.65 -4.10 9.96
C ALA A 35 4.85 -5.22 10.63
N ARG A 36 3.94 -4.86 11.52
CA ARG A 36 3.12 -5.87 12.16
C ARG A 36 2.09 -6.42 11.20
N SER A 37 1.54 -5.56 10.35
CA SER A 37 0.51 -5.98 9.41
C SER A 37 1.08 -6.72 8.22
N VAL A 38 2.23 -6.26 7.75
CA VAL A 38 2.90 -6.89 6.61
C VAL A 38 4.32 -7.18 7.05
N PRO A 39 4.58 -8.39 7.53
CA PRO A 39 5.89 -8.71 8.13
C PRO A 39 7.00 -8.88 7.11
N ILE A 40 7.49 -7.76 6.61
CA ILE A 40 8.61 -7.78 5.68
C ILE A 40 9.70 -6.90 6.24
N ASN A 41 10.94 -7.26 5.93
CA ASN A 41 12.08 -6.57 6.50
C ASN A 41 12.17 -5.10 6.13
N CYS A 42 11.73 -4.75 4.96
CA CYS A 42 11.84 -3.37 4.54
C CYS A 42 10.92 -2.44 5.32
N PHE A 43 10.03 -2.99 6.14
CA PHE A 43 9.19 -2.18 7.01
C PHE A 43 9.74 -2.15 8.42
N SER A 44 10.50 -3.14 8.82
CA SER A 44 10.96 -3.22 10.20
C SER A 44 12.45 -2.94 10.36
N HIS A 45 13.21 -3.04 9.27
CA HIS A 45 14.64 -2.87 9.37
C HIS A 45 15.05 -1.69 8.52
N ASP A 46 15.40 -0.58 9.13
CA ASP A 46 15.86 0.61 8.42
C ASP A 46 14.84 1.00 7.35
N PRO A 47 13.58 1.18 7.71
CA PRO A 47 12.55 1.37 6.72
C PRO A 47 12.68 2.67 5.92
N SER A 48 12.32 2.61 4.65
CA SER A 48 12.27 3.79 3.82
C SER A 48 11.26 3.53 2.71
N ILE A 49 10.73 4.60 2.15
CA ILE A 49 9.78 4.48 1.06
C ILE A 49 10.44 3.81 -0.13
N LYS A 50 11.65 4.23 -0.45
CA LYS A 50 12.34 3.70 -1.62
C LYS A 50 12.57 2.20 -1.53
N SER A 51 13.10 1.73 -0.42
CA SER A 51 13.38 0.30 -0.31
C SER A 51 12.09 -0.50 -0.28
N SER A 52 11.05 0.05 0.33
CA SER A 52 9.77 -0.62 0.37
C SER A 52 9.20 -0.77 -1.02
N LEU A 53 9.28 0.28 -1.82
CA LEU A 53 8.75 0.20 -3.19
C LEU A 53 9.50 -0.83 -4.01
N THR A 54 10.83 -0.87 -3.85
CA THR A 54 11.62 -1.82 -4.60
C THR A 54 11.20 -3.25 -4.27
N PHE A 55 11.01 -3.52 -2.99
CA PHE A 55 10.62 -4.86 -2.57
C PHE A 55 9.21 -5.20 -3.05
N LEU A 56 8.28 -4.27 -2.87
CA LEU A 56 6.89 -4.54 -3.20
C LEU A 56 6.67 -4.75 -4.68
N ARG A 57 7.45 -4.08 -5.51
CA ARG A 57 7.30 -4.27 -6.94
C ARG A 57 7.67 -5.66 -7.37
N LYS A 58 8.51 -6.33 -6.61
CA LYS A 58 8.95 -7.67 -6.95
C LYS A 58 8.23 -8.75 -6.16
N THR A 59 7.35 -8.38 -5.25
CA THR A 59 6.76 -9.35 -4.34
C THR A 59 5.25 -9.19 -4.34
N PRO A 60 4.57 -9.88 -5.25
CA PRO A 60 3.12 -9.69 -5.39
C PRO A 60 2.31 -9.90 -4.13
N TRP A 61 2.63 -10.90 -3.32
CA TRP A 61 1.83 -11.14 -2.13
C TRP A 61 1.92 -9.98 -1.14
N ALA A 62 3.10 -9.39 -1.03
CA ALA A 62 3.29 -8.28 -0.11
C ALA A 62 2.58 -7.04 -0.65
N ARG A 63 2.65 -6.83 -1.95
CA ARG A 63 1.98 -5.69 -2.53
C ARG A 63 0.46 -5.80 -2.34
N GLU A 64 -0.07 -6.99 -2.49
CA GLU A 64 -1.50 -7.20 -2.29
C GLU A 64 -1.90 -6.93 -0.85
N ARG A 65 -1.05 -7.32 0.11
CA ARG A 65 -1.33 -7.06 1.50
C ARG A 65 -1.33 -5.57 1.79
N VAL A 66 -0.40 -4.86 1.20
CA VAL A 66 -0.31 -3.42 1.38
C VAL A 66 -1.52 -2.73 0.77
N GLU A 67 -1.94 -3.18 -0.39
CA GLU A 67 -3.10 -2.60 -1.03
C GLU A 67 -4.37 -2.86 -0.23
N ALA A 68 -4.49 -4.04 0.34
CA ALA A 68 -5.64 -4.36 1.16
C ALA A 68 -5.66 -3.49 2.41
N LEU A 69 -4.50 -3.27 3.00
CA LEU A 69 -4.39 -2.42 4.17
C LEU A 69 -4.78 -0.98 3.83
N TYR A 70 -4.39 -0.53 2.65
CA TYR A 70 -4.74 0.81 2.21
C TYR A 70 -6.25 0.95 2.06
N LEU A 71 -6.88 -0.04 1.48
CA LEU A 71 -8.33 -0.01 1.33
C LEU A 71 -9.03 0.02 2.68
N GLN A 72 -8.49 -0.71 3.64
CA GLN A 72 -9.03 -0.70 4.97
C GLN A 72 -8.87 0.68 5.61
N MET A 73 -7.73 1.30 5.42
CA MET A 73 -7.48 2.62 5.95
C MET A 73 -8.46 3.64 5.36
N VAL A 74 -8.64 3.59 4.05
CA VAL A 74 -9.52 4.52 3.38
C VAL A 74 -10.95 4.34 3.88
N SER A 75 -11.34 3.10 4.08
CA SER A 75 -12.67 2.81 4.57
C SER A 75 -12.89 3.37 5.97
N GLU A 76 -11.88 3.26 6.82
CA GLU A 76 -12.00 3.79 8.17
C GLU A 76 -12.07 5.30 8.19
N VAL A 77 -11.26 5.92 7.38
CA VAL A 77 -11.19 7.36 7.38
C VAL A 77 -12.39 7.99 6.73
N LYS A 78 -12.96 7.31 5.73
CA LYS A 78 -14.03 7.83 5.03
C LYS A 78 -15.25 8.01 5.82
N GLU A 79 -15.47 7.36 6.84
CA GLU A 79 -16.61 7.44 7.59
C GLU A 79 -16.92 8.63 8.05
#